data_8e0ee637b2a99ffa87c57115abbd860c
#
_entry.id   8e0ee637b2a99ffa87c57115abbd860c
#
_cell.length_a   1.000
_cell.length_b   1.000
_cell.length_c   1.000
_cell.angle_alpha   90.00
_cell.angle_beta   90.00
_cell.angle_gamma   90.00
#
_symmetry.space_group_name_H-M   'P 1'
#
loop_
_entity.id
_entity.type
_entity.pdbx_description
1 polymer ?
#
loop_
_entity_poly.entity_id
_entity_poly.type
_entity_poly.pdbx_seq_one_letter_code
_entity_poly.pdbx_strand_id
1 'polypeptide(L)'
;VEPHNEAIIFASDYDTGALEIARANAARAGVADMIEFSHQQVGELELSPFQGDTLVICNPPWGKRLQGEQELAAIYADLGDAVRRLAPAKLAIISANPDLLHRLKLKRISRKDVRNGPLKCLFAIFATVGDKQAEAKVTPAVSVVADEIAVPLRNRLTKNVRHLQRWARRNGIGCYRIYDADLPEFSFALDRYQSEIDPEMEWYHLQEYQAPATIEADTAEYRIGVAADVVRELFSIPDDRLFLKTRSRQRGSSQYQKQASRNEFYQVREGEASLLINLSDYLDSGLFLDHRITRELVYQRSAGKSVLNLFCYTGAVGVQAGL
;
A
#
# COMPACT_ATOMS: atom_id res chain seq x y z
N VAL A 1 6.84 20.12 -17.15
CA VAL A 1 6.78 18.64 -17.09
C VAL A 1 7.00 18.18 -18.50
N GLU A 2 8.17 17.62 -18.80
CA GLU A 2 8.41 17.01 -20.12
C GLU A 2 7.49 15.80 -20.27
N PRO A 3 6.82 15.61 -21.42
CA PRO A 3 5.95 14.46 -21.64
C PRO A 3 6.83 13.20 -21.73
N HIS A 4 6.91 12.44 -20.65
CA HIS A 4 7.42 11.08 -20.71
C HIS A 4 6.30 10.18 -21.20
N ASN A 5 6.45 9.67 -22.37
CA ASN A 5 5.85 8.49 -22.97
C ASN A 5 4.96 8.74 -24.19
N GLU A 6 5.19 7.93 -25.19
CA GLU A 6 4.36 7.71 -26.37
C GLU A 6 3.03 7.00 -26.02
N ALA A 7 2.41 7.35 -24.87
CA ALA A 7 1.12 6.81 -24.47
C ALA A 7 0.04 7.42 -25.37
N ILE A 8 -0.61 6.61 -26.18
CA ILE A 8 -1.79 6.99 -26.93
C ILE A 8 -2.98 6.91 -25.99
N ILE A 9 -3.68 8.03 -25.79
CA ILE A 9 -4.86 8.11 -24.93
C ILE A 9 -6.10 8.17 -25.83
N PHE A 10 -7.04 7.24 -25.62
CA PHE A 10 -8.36 7.28 -26.24
C PHE A 10 -9.41 7.65 -25.21
N ALA A 11 -10.25 8.62 -25.54
CA ALA A 11 -11.34 9.07 -24.70
C ALA A 11 -12.66 8.98 -25.48
N SER A 12 -13.66 8.27 -24.93
CA SER A 12 -14.98 8.15 -25.55
C SER A 12 -16.09 8.48 -24.59
N ASP A 13 -17.16 9.07 -25.13
CA ASP A 13 -18.44 9.27 -24.45
C ASP A 13 -19.56 9.19 -25.49
N TYR A 14 -20.77 8.87 -25.06
CA TYR A 14 -21.97 8.91 -25.90
C TYR A 14 -22.60 10.31 -25.92
N ASP A 15 -22.21 11.21 -25.00
CA ASP A 15 -22.67 12.60 -24.92
C ASP A 15 -21.68 13.51 -25.66
N THR A 16 -22.12 14.05 -26.79
CA THR A 16 -21.33 14.98 -27.60
C THR A 16 -20.97 16.26 -26.86
N GLY A 17 -21.86 16.76 -25.98
CA GLY A 17 -21.58 17.95 -25.16
C GLY A 17 -20.47 17.68 -24.13
N ALA A 18 -20.44 16.48 -23.54
CA ALA A 18 -19.34 16.07 -22.67
C ALA A 18 -18.01 16.01 -23.42
N LEU A 19 -18.00 15.50 -24.66
CA LEU A 19 -16.81 15.45 -25.49
C LEU A 19 -16.31 16.84 -25.91
N GLU A 20 -17.19 17.79 -26.22
CA GLU A 20 -16.80 19.17 -26.52
C GLU A 20 -16.09 19.82 -25.32
N ILE A 21 -16.65 19.64 -24.11
CA ILE A 21 -16.03 20.13 -22.88
C ILE A 21 -14.68 19.45 -22.63
N ALA A 22 -14.58 18.15 -22.87
CA ALA A 22 -13.35 17.38 -22.68
C ALA A 22 -12.25 17.86 -23.64
N ARG A 23 -12.57 18.10 -24.93
CA ARG A 23 -11.65 18.67 -25.92
C ARG A 23 -11.16 20.07 -25.52
N ALA A 24 -12.06 20.92 -25.07
CA ALA A 24 -11.72 22.26 -24.61
C ALA A 24 -10.82 22.22 -23.36
N ASN A 25 -11.02 21.28 -22.47
CA ASN A 25 -10.18 21.06 -21.30
C ASN A 25 -8.78 20.55 -21.68
N ALA A 26 -8.69 19.60 -22.59
CA ALA A 26 -7.43 19.08 -23.13
C ALA A 26 -6.60 20.18 -23.82
N ALA A 27 -7.26 21.02 -24.63
CA ALA A 27 -6.61 22.15 -25.26
C ALA A 27 -6.06 23.16 -24.25
N ARG A 28 -6.84 23.50 -23.20
CA ARG A 28 -6.37 24.39 -22.13
C ARG A 28 -5.20 23.80 -21.34
N ALA A 29 -5.18 22.49 -21.18
CA ALA A 29 -4.09 21.79 -20.50
C ALA A 29 -2.85 21.56 -21.39
N GLY A 30 -2.92 21.85 -22.69
CA GLY A 30 -1.82 21.65 -23.63
C GLY A 30 -1.55 20.18 -23.97
N VAL A 31 -2.57 19.30 -23.83
CA VAL A 31 -2.46 17.83 -24.06
C VAL A 31 -3.43 17.33 -25.14
N ALA A 32 -4.03 18.24 -25.92
CA ALA A 32 -5.03 17.87 -26.92
C ALA A 32 -4.48 16.90 -27.99
N ASP A 33 -3.23 17.09 -28.38
CA ASP A 33 -2.55 16.25 -29.39
C ASP A 33 -2.22 14.83 -28.89
N MET A 34 -2.34 14.59 -27.57
CA MET A 34 -2.09 13.28 -26.96
C MET A 34 -3.38 12.45 -26.80
N ILE A 35 -4.56 13.03 -27.10
CA ILE A 35 -5.85 12.41 -26.83
C ILE A 35 -6.69 12.31 -28.10
N GLU A 36 -7.04 11.10 -28.46
CA GLU A 36 -8.02 10.85 -29.52
C GLU A 36 -9.42 10.71 -28.90
N PHE A 37 -10.34 11.57 -29.35
CA PHE A 37 -11.71 11.60 -28.82
C PHE A 37 -12.68 10.98 -29.83
N SER A 38 -13.53 10.05 -29.34
CA SER A 38 -14.56 9.39 -30.15
C SER A 38 -15.94 9.47 -29.51
N HIS A 39 -16.97 9.62 -30.34
CA HIS A 39 -18.37 9.58 -29.94
C HIS A 39 -18.89 8.15 -30.14
N GLN A 40 -18.94 7.35 -29.07
CA GLN A 40 -19.32 5.94 -29.13
C GLN A 40 -19.98 5.51 -27.80
N GLN A 41 -20.94 4.56 -27.91
CA GLN A 41 -21.42 3.83 -26.76
C GLN A 41 -20.42 2.76 -26.32
N VAL A 42 -20.40 2.42 -25.04
CA VAL A 42 -19.44 1.46 -24.48
C VAL A 42 -19.53 0.06 -25.14
N GLY A 43 -20.74 -0.36 -25.56
CA GLY A 43 -20.95 -1.63 -26.25
C GLY A 43 -20.42 -1.65 -27.69
N GLU A 44 -20.30 -0.49 -28.31
CA GLU A 44 -19.94 -0.29 -29.71
C GLU A 44 -18.48 0.16 -29.91
N LEU A 45 -17.69 0.20 -28.83
CA LEU A 45 -16.29 0.63 -28.88
C LEU A 45 -15.50 -0.16 -29.91
N GLU A 46 -15.01 0.55 -30.94
CA GLU A 46 -14.04 0.04 -31.90
C GLU A 46 -12.64 0.15 -31.30
N LEU A 47 -11.97 -1.00 -31.16
CA LEU A 47 -10.78 -1.14 -30.34
C LEU A 47 -9.53 -1.50 -31.17
N SER A 48 -9.56 -1.17 -32.45
CA SER A 48 -8.59 -1.59 -33.46
C SER A 48 -7.14 -1.10 -33.26
N PRO A 49 -6.81 -0.01 -32.58
CA PRO A 49 -5.43 0.43 -32.48
C PRO A 49 -4.67 -0.03 -31.21
N PHE A 50 -5.32 -0.73 -30.30
CA PHE A 50 -4.68 -1.12 -29.04
C PHE A 50 -3.77 -2.34 -29.22
N GLN A 51 -2.47 -2.16 -29.04
CA GLN A 51 -1.47 -3.22 -29.02
C GLN A 51 -0.74 -3.19 -27.67
N GLY A 52 -0.76 -4.30 -26.94
CA GLY A 52 -0.06 -4.43 -25.66
C GLY A 52 -0.92 -4.21 -24.43
N ASP A 53 -0.29 -3.91 -23.30
CA ASP A 53 -0.95 -3.69 -22.01
C ASP A 53 -1.85 -2.46 -22.05
N THR A 54 -3.18 -2.67 -21.95
CA THR A 54 -4.16 -1.60 -21.99
C THR A 54 -4.74 -1.34 -20.62
N LEU A 55 -4.78 -0.06 -20.19
CA LEU A 55 -5.49 0.39 -19.01
C LEU A 55 -6.77 1.12 -19.40
N VAL A 56 -7.91 0.57 -19.04
CA VAL A 56 -9.23 1.20 -19.18
C VAL A 56 -9.57 1.89 -17.85
N ILE A 57 -9.95 3.16 -17.90
CA ILE A 57 -10.39 3.92 -16.73
C ILE A 57 -11.84 4.35 -16.95
N CYS A 58 -12.73 4.02 -16.01
CA CYS A 58 -14.15 4.28 -16.18
C CYS A 58 -14.82 4.76 -14.87
N ASN A 59 -15.70 5.76 -15.03
CA ASN A 59 -16.62 6.21 -14.00
C ASN A 59 -18.05 6.06 -14.56
N PRO A 60 -18.62 4.85 -14.58
CA PRO A 60 -19.91 4.61 -15.19
C PRO A 60 -21.05 5.26 -14.40
N PRO A 61 -22.24 5.41 -14.99
CA PRO A 61 -23.40 5.94 -14.28
C PRO A 61 -23.79 5.06 -13.09
N TRP A 62 -24.23 5.69 -11.97
CA TRP A 62 -24.56 5.00 -10.71
C TRP A 62 -26.07 4.90 -10.44
N GLY A 63 -26.89 5.20 -11.43
CA GLY A 63 -28.36 5.03 -11.36
C GLY A 63 -29.16 6.26 -10.94
N LYS A 64 -28.54 7.38 -10.57
CA LYS A 64 -29.29 8.59 -10.20
C LYS A 64 -29.93 9.35 -11.37
N ARG A 65 -29.57 9.04 -12.61
CA ARG A 65 -30.02 9.72 -13.84
C ARG A 65 -30.60 8.81 -14.90
N LEU A 66 -30.61 7.50 -14.70
CA LEU A 66 -31.14 6.49 -15.64
C LEU A 66 -32.44 5.92 -15.13
N GLN A 67 -33.39 5.65 -16.03
CA GLN A 67 -34.76 5.28 -15.70
C GLN A 67 -34.98 3.78 -15.42
N GLY A 68 -33.92 2.95 -15.24
CA GLY A 68 -34.10 1.52 -14.94
C GLY A 68 -32.84 0.80 -14.47
N GLU A 69 -32.99 -0.11 -13.50
CA GLU A 69 -31.91 -1.01 -13.05
C GLU A 69 -31.40 -1.95 -14.15
N GLN A 70 -32.29 -2.32 -15.09
CA GLN A 70 -31.94 -3.21 -16.20
C GLN A 70 -31.00 -2.54 -17.21
N GLU A 71 -31.27 -1.27 -17.55
CA GLU A 71 -30.42 -0.48 -18.44
C GLU A 71 -29.03 -0.26 -17.84
N LEU A 72 -28.99 0.04 -16.55
CA LEU A 72 -27.74 0.20 -15.81
C LEU A 72 -26.92 -1.09 -15.77
N ALA A 73 -27.59 -2.24 -15.56
CA ALA A 73 -26.95 -3.55 -15.56
C ALA A 73 -26.37 -3.93 -16.94
N ALA A 74 -27.04 -3.50 -18.03
CA ALA A 74 -26.56 -3.70 -19.39
C ALA A 74 -25.27 -2.91 -19.65
N ILE A 75 -25.19 -1.64 -19.25
CA ILE A 75 -23.99 -0.80 -19.38
C ILE A 75 -22.77 -1.47 -18.71
N TYR A 76 -22.93 -2.03 -17.51
CA TYR A 76 -21.83 -2.74 -16.83
C TYR A 76 -21.45 -4.05 -17.54
N ALA A 77 -22.41 -4.77 -18.12
CA ALA A 77 -22.13 -5.96 -18.90
C ALA A 77 -21.37 -5.61 -20.19
N ASP A 78 -21.82 -4.59 -20.94
CA ASP A 78 -21.19 -4.10 -22.16
C ASP A 78 -19.76 -3.59 -21.89
N LEU A 79 -19.54 -2.89 -20.77
CA LEU A 79 -18.21 -2.47 -20.34
C LEU A 79 -17.30 -3.69 -20.10
N GLY A 80 -17.81 -4.72 -19.43
CA GLY A 80 -17.05 -5.95 -19.21
C GLY A 80 -16.71 -6.66 -20.52
N ASP A 81 -17.64 -6.69 -21.49
CA ASP A 81 -17.42 -7.27 -22.82
C ASP A 81 -16.40 -6.45 -23.62
N ALA A 82 -16.48 -5.11 -23.59
CA ALA A 82 -15.51 -4.22 -24.24
C ALA A 82 -14.10 -4.48 -23.68
N VAL A 83 -13.94 -4.53 -22.36
CA VAL A 83 -12.63 -4.76 -21.73
C VAL A 83 -12.08 -6.15 -22.07
N ARG A 84 -12.93 -7.18 -22.20
CA ARG A 84 -12.48 -8.52 -22.65
C ARG A 84 -11.97 -8.52 -24.09
N ARG A 85 -12.54 -7.70 -24.97
CA ARG A 85 -12.04 -7.56 -26.35
C ARG A 85 -10.66 -6.91 -26.43
N LEU A 86 -10.29 -6.12 -25.40
CA LEU A 86 -8.97 -5.47 -25.27
C LEU A 86 -7.89 -6.34 -24.62
N ALA A 87 -8.16 -7.61 -24.34
CA ALA A 87 -7.19 -8.47 -23.62
C ALA A 87 -5.80 -8.52 -24.31
N PRO A 88 -4.70 -8.39 -23.56
CA PRO A 88 -4.63 -8.19 -22.11
C PRO A 88 -4.96 -6.75 -21.68
N ALA A 89 -5.89 -6.61 -20.74
CA ALA A 89 -6.29 -5.28 -20.27
C ALA A 89 -6.63 -5.27 -18.77
N LYS A 90 -6.46 -4.10 -18.16
CA LYS A 90 -6.92 -3.81 -16.80
C LYS A 90 -8.02 -2.76 -16.84
N LEU A 91 -9.05 -2.91 -16.02
CA LEU A 91 -10.12 -1.93 -15.85
C LEU A 91 -10.04 -1.32 -14.45
N ALA A 92 -9.76 -0.03 -14.36
CA ALA A 92 -9.90 0.76 -13.14
C ALA A 92 -11.27 1.46 -13.15
N ILE A 93 -12.11 1.18 -12.15
CA ILE A 93 -13.49 1.67 -12.08
C ILE A 93 -13.80 2.22 -10.70
N ILE A 94 -14.55 3.35 -10.67
CA ILE A 94 -15.17 3.86 -9.45
C ILE A 94 -16.67 3.71 -9.57
N SER A 95 -17.35 3.17 -8.55
CA SER A 95 -18.79 2.99 -8.54
C SER A 95 -19.38 3.21 -7.16
N ALA A 96 -20.50 3.96 -7.08
CA ALA A 96 -21.33 4.03 -5.89
C ALA A 96 -22.34 2.88 -5.80
N ASN A 97 -22.41 2.01 -6.81
CA ASN A 97 -23.25 0.83 -6.82
C ASN A 97 -22.36 -0.44 -6.99
N PRO A 98 -21.74 -0.93 -5.90
CA PRO A 98 -20.82 -2.06 -5.96
C PRO A 98 -21.49 -3.37 -6.39
N ASP A 99 -22.82 -3.49 -6.23
CA ASP A 99 -23.57 -4.68 -6.60
C ASP A 99 -23.62 -4.90 -8.12
N LEU A 100 -23.42 -3.85 -8.92
CA LEU A 100 -23.34 -3.97 -10.37
C LEU A 100 -21.98 -4.48 -10.88
N LEU A 101 -20.95 -4.43 -10.07
CA LEU A 101 -19.62 -4.82 -10.50
C LEU A 101 -19.50 -6.31 -10.88
N HIS A 102 -20.38 -7.17 -10.38
CA HIS A 102 -20.41 -8.58 -10.80
C HIS A 102 -20.84 -8.74 -12.27
N ARG A 103 -21.55 -7.76 -12.85
CA ARG A 103 -21.97 -7.77 -14.27
C ARG A 103 -20.79 -7.62 -15.23
N LEU A 104 -19.67 -7.07 -14.79
CA LEU A 104 -18.45 -6.98 -15.59
C LEU A 104 -17.91 -8.36 -16.01
N LYS A 105 -18.16 -9.42 -15.23
CA LYS A 105 -17.62 -10.77 -15.45
C LYS A 105 -16.11 -10.79 -15.67
N LEU A 106 -15.38 -9.90 -14.99
CA LEU A 106 -13.92 -9.77 -14.98
C LEU A 106 -13.37 -10.19 -13.61
N LYS A 107 -12.13 -10.65 -13.56
CA LYS A 107 -11.44 -10.98 -12.32
C LYS A 107 -11.06 -9.69 -11.60
N ARG A 108 -11.59 -9.45 -10.40
CA ARG A 108 -11.19 -8.32 -9.56
C ARG A 108 -9.84 -8.64 -8.92
N ILE A 109 -8.88 -7.74 -9.12
CA ILE A 109 -7.51 -7.85 -8.58
C ILE A 109 -7.25 -6.89 -7.41
N SER A 110 -8.04 -5.79 -7.31
CA SER A 110 -7.93 -4.84 -6.21
C SER A 110 -9.27 -4.18 -5.91
N ARG A 111 -9.46 -3.71 -4.66
CA ARG A 111 -10.59 -2.87 -4.25
C ARG A 111 -10.18 -1.92 -3.13
N LYS A 112 -10.75 -0.71 -3.14
CA LYS A 112 -10.60 0.29 -2.09
C LYS A 112 -11.92 1.03 -1.89
N ASP A 113 -12.36 1.14 -0.64
CA ASP A 113 -13.50 1.98 -0.31
C ASP A 113 -13.06 3.45 -0.35
N VAL A 114 -13.77 4.27 -1.12
CA VAL A 114 -13.50 5.69 -1.33
C VAL A 114 -14.77 6.51 -1.14
N ARG A 115 -14.63 7.83 -1.06
CA ARG A 115 -15.79 8.73 -1.01
C ARG A 115 -15.73 9.72 -2.17
N ASN A 116 -16.89 9.95 -2.77
CA ASN A 116 -17.10 11.05 -3.71
C ASN A 116 -18.14 12.01 -3.10
N GLY A 117 -17.64 13.05 -2.40
CA GLY A 117 -18.46 13.89 -1.54
C GLY A 117 -19.13 13.04 -0.44
N PRO A 118 -20.48 13.12 -0.26
CA PRO A 118 -21.21 12.35 0.73
C PRO A 118 -21.39 10.87 0.36
N LEU A 119 -21.12 10.49 -0.90
CA LEU A 119 -21.38 9.15 -1.41
C LEU A 119 -20.24 8.18 -1.06
N LYS A 120 -20.61 7.02 -0.53
CA LYS A 120 -19.68 5.89 -0.40
C LYS A 120 -19.54 5.23 -1.77
N CYS A 121 -18.33 5.10 -2.25
CA CYS A 121 -17.98 4.48 -3.52
C CYS A 121 -16.97 3.37 -3.31
N LEU A 122 -16.92 2.46 -4.28
CA LEU A 122 -15.87 1.46 -4.39
C LEU A 122 -14.99 1.79 -5.60
N PHE A 123 -13.70 1.98 -5.38
CA PHE A 123 -12.69 1.94 -6.42
C PHE A 123 -12.20 0.49 -6.55
N ALA A 124 -12.23 -0.06 -7.75
CA ALA A 124 -11.82 -1.44 -7.99
C ALA A 124 -11.02 -1.56 -9.28
N ILE A 125 -10.07 -2.49 -9.30
CA ILE A 125 -9.32 -2.85 -10.50
C ILE A 125 -9.67 -4.30 -10.86
N PHE A 126 -9.95 -4.51 -12.15
CA PHE A 126 -10.23 -5.80 -12.73
C PHE A 126 -9.22 -6.09 -13.84
N ALA A 127 -8.99 -7.38 -14.14
CA ALA A 127 -8.15 -7.81 -15.25
C ALA A 127 -8.89 -8.80 -16.14
N THR A 128 -8.55 -8.80 -17.44
CA THR A 128 -8.96 -9.84 -18.38
C THR A 128 -8.15 -11.11 -18.15
N VAL A 129 -8.75 -12.27 -18.38
CA VAL A 129 -8.05 -13.56 -18.34
C VAL A 129 -7.19 -13.67 -19.60
N GLY A 130 -5.90 -13.37 -19.50
CA GLY A 130 -4.98 -13.40 -20.64
C GLY A 130 -3.52 -13.06 -20.29
N ASP A 131 -3.29 -12.51 -19.13
CA ASP A 131 -1.96 -12.11 -18.66
C ASP A 131 -1.17 -13.29 -18.08
N LYS A 132 -0.66 -14.17 -18.96
CA LYS A 132 0.29 -15.23 -18.55
C LYS A 132 1.65 -14.69 -18.13
N GLN A 133 1.94 -13.41 -18.33
CA GLN A 133 3.22 -12.79 -17.92
C GLN A 133 3.13 -12.02 -16.60
N ALA A 134 1.92 -11.64 -16.14
CA ALA A 134 1.71 -11.16 -14.77
C ALA A 134 1.48 -12.31 -13.76
N GLU A 135 1.30 -13.54 -14.23
CA GLU A 135 1.13 -14.75 -13.40
C GLU A 135 2.43 -15.27 -12.79
N ALA A 136 3.56 -14.64 -13.03
CA ALA A 136 4.82 -15.06 -12.39
C ALA A 136 4.91 -14.68 -10.91
N LYS A 137 3.83 -14.25 -10.23
CA LYS A 137 3.78 -14.09 -8.76
C LYS A 137 2.38 -14.09 -8.10
N VAL A 138 1.32 -14.65 -8.70
CA VAL A 138 0.10 -14.97 -7.93
C VAL A 138 -0.54 -16.26 -8.45
N THR A 139 -0.25 -17.36 -7.83
CA THR A 139 -0.84 -18.69 -8.08
C THR A 139 -2.32 -18.68 -7.62
N PRO A 140 -3.33 -19.07 -8.43
CA PRO A 140 -4.75 -19.02 -8.04
C PRO A 140 -5.16 -19.98 -6.90
N ALA A 141 -4.32 -20.98 -6.59
CA ALA A 141 -4.52 -21.84 -5.43
C ALA A 141 -4.17 -21.15 -4.10
N VAL A 142 -3.46 -20.02 -4.16
CA VAL A 142 -3.01 -19.23 -3.02
C VAL A 142 -4.12 -18.33 -2.45
N SER A 143 -5.14 -17.95 -3.23
CA SER A 143 -6.15 -16.99 -2.74
C SER A 143 -7.08 -17.56 -1.67
N VAL A 144 -7.49 -18.81 -1.75
CA VAL A 144 -8.37 -19.43 -0.73
C VAL A 144 -7.56 -19.75 0.52
N VAL A 145 -6.36 -20.29 0.37
CA VAL A 145 -5.46 -20.61 1.50
C VAL A 145 -4.89 -19.31 2.10
N ALA A 146 -4.59 -18.29 1.26
CA ALA A 146 -4.17 -16.98 1.74
C ALA A 146 -5.26 -16.28 2.54
N ASP A 147 -6.53 -16.40 2.18
CA ASP A 147 -7.64 -15.84 2.96
C ASP A 147 -7.80 -16.56 4.31
N GLU A 148 -7.65 -17.88 4.37
CA GLU A 148 -7.75 -18.64 5.62
C GLU A 148 -6.67 -18.24 6.64
N ILE A 149 -5.41 -18.05 6.22
CA ILE A 149 -4.34 -17.65 7.15
C ILE A 149 -4.23 -16.12 7.30
N ALA A 150 -4.61 -15.32 6.31
CA ALA A 150 -4.56 -13.86 6.36
C ALA A 150 -5.62 -13.28 7.32
N VAL A 151 -6.80 -13.88 7.42
CA VAL A 151 -7.90 -13.39 8.27
C VAL A 151 -7.52 -13.34 9.76
N PRO A 152 -6.93 -14.38 10.37
CA PRO A 152 -6.45 -14.30 11.75
C PRO A 152 -5.42 -13.19 11.96
N LEU A 153 -4.47 -13.04 11.05
CA LEU A 153 -3.45 -11.99 11.11
C LEU A 153 -4.08 -10.59 11.01
N ARG A 154 -4.95 -10.37 10.03
CA ARG A 154 -5.66 -9.10 9.82
C ARG A 154 -6.46 -8.71 11.08
N ASN A 155 -7.18 -9.66 11.66
CA ASN A 155 -7.94 -9.45 12.88
C ASN A 155 -7.04 -9.09 14.07
N ARG A 156 -5.91 -9.78 14.23
CA ARG A 156 -4.93 -9.51 15.28
C ARG A 156 -4.32 -8.13 15.12
N LEU A 157 -3.81 -7.79 13.94
CA LEU A 157 -3.24 -6.48 13.64
C LEU A 157 -4.27 -5.35 13.86
N THR A 158 -5.50 -5.52 13.39
CA THR A 158 -6.59 -4.55 13.60
C THR A 158 -6.84 -4.30 15.08
N LYS A 159 -6.88 -5.36 15.90
CA LYS A 159 -7.05 -5.25 17.34
C LYS A 159 -5.89 -4.51 17.99
N ASN A 160 -4.66 -4.87 17.66
CA ASN A 160 -3.44 -4.25 18.18
C ASN A 160 -3.40 -2.75 17.81
N VAL A 161 -3.66 -2.40 16.56
CA VAL A 161 -3.71 -1.01 16.09
C VAL A 161 -4.72 -0.18 16.87
N ARG A 162 -5.96 -0.67 17.02
CA ARG A 162 -7.00 0.06 17.78
C ARG A 162 -6.59 0.33 19.23
N HIS A 163 -5.92 -0.62 19.87
CA HIS A 163 -5.45 -0.47 21.23
C HIS A 163 -4.26 0.49 21.32
N LEU A 164 -3.24 0.27 20.50
CA LEU A 164 -1.98 1.00 20.55
C LEU A 164 -2.11 2.45 20.04
N GLN A 165 -2.94 2.72 19.02
CA GLN A 165 -3.17 4.09 18.53
C GLN A 165 -3.73 5.02 19.61
N ARG A 166 -4.65 4.54 20.46
CA ARG A 166 -5.21 5.35 21.55
C ARG A 166 -4.12 5.72 22.56
N TRP A 167 -3.31 4.73 22.91
CA TRP A 167 -2.20 4.91 23.83
C TRP A 167 -1.12 5.82 23.22
N ALA A 168 -0.73 5.60 21.99
CA ALA A 168 0.27 6.39 21.29
C ALA A 168 -0.14 7.87 21.17
N ARG A 169 -1.37 8.14 20.76
CA ARG A 169 -1.91 9.52 20.69
C ARG A 169 -1.93 10.22 22.05
N ARG A 170 -2.33 9.52 23.12
CA ARG A 170 -2.37 10.11 24.49
C ARG A 170 -0.98 10.47 25.01
N ASN A 171 0.05 9.77 24.56
CA ASN A 171 1.41 9.93 25.03
C ASN A 171 2.34 10.60 24.01
N GLY A 172 1.82 11.10 22.88
CA GLY A 172 2.65 11.74 21.84
C GLY A 172 3.67 10.81 21.20
N ILE A 173 3.36 9.50 21.08
CA ILE A 173 4.28 8.47 20.60
C ILE A 173 4.03 8.19 19.12
N GLY A 174 4.99 8.51 18.25
CA GLY A 174 4.96 8.25 16.82
C GLY A 174 5.59 6.92 16.40
N CYS A 175 6.52 6.38 17.22
CA CYS A 175 7.29 5.18 16.88
C CYS A 175 7.01 4.07 17.91
N TYR A 176 6.45 2.94 17.46
CA TYR A 176 6.13 1.83 18.36
C TYR A 176 5.90 0.51 17.62
N ARG A 177 6.07 -0.60 18.34
CA ARG A 177 5.80 -1.95 17.84
C ARG A 177 4.30 -2.23 17.83
N ILE A 178 3.78 -2.69 16.70
CA ILE A 178 2.37 -3.04 16.50
C ILE A 178 2.13 -4.53 16.76
N TYR A 179 3.11 -5.38 16.38
CA TYR A 179 2.97 -6.83 16.43
C TYR A 179 4.32 -7.47 16.77
N ASP A 180 4.32 -8.53 17.56
CA ASP A 180 5.51 -9.26 17.96
C ASP A 180 5.23 -10.76 18.10
N ALA A 181 5.18 -11.47 16.97
CA ALA A 181 4.94 -12.92 16.92
C ALA A 181 3.71 -13.39 17.74
N ASP A 182 2.63 -12.60 17.75
CA ASP A 182 1.41 -12.88 18.49
C ASP A 182 0.68 -14.16 18.04
N LEU A 183 0.93 -14.61 16.82
CA LEU A 183 0.36 -15.81 16.21
C LEU A 183 1.49 -16.78 15.84
N PRO A 184 1.34 -18.08 16.16
CA PRO A 184 2.39 -19.08 15.88
C PRO A 184 2.77 -19.21 14.41
N GLU A 185 1.80 -18.96 13.50
CA GLU A 185 2.01 -19.04 12.06
C GLU A 185 2.80 -17.86 11.51
N PHE A 186 2.85 -16.75 12.24
CA PHE A 186 3.42 -15.48 11.82
C PHE A 186 4.49 -14.99 12.78
N SER A 187 5.71 -15.50 12.58
CA SER A 187 6.87 -15.20 13.43
C SER A 187 7.61 -13.96 12.91
N PHE A 188 7.06 -12.78 13.16
CA PHE A 188 7.69 -11.50 12.80
C PHE A 188 7.37 -10.40 13.82
N ALA A 189 8.16 -9.33 13.79
CA ALA A 189 7.84 -8.08 14.44
C ALA A 189 7.41 -7.04 13.41
N LEU A 190 6.43 -6.21 13.73
CA LEU A 190 6.00 -5.07 12.92
C LEU A 190 6.12 -3.78 13.74
N ASP A 191 7.03 -2.92 13.33
CA ASP A 191 7.30 -1.63 13.92
C ASP A 191 6.78 -0.51 13.02
N ARG A 192 6.13 0.50 13.62
CA ARG A 192 5.68 1.73 12.96
C ARG A 192 6.59 2.88 13.33
N TYR A 193 6.94 3.69 12.34
CA TYR A 193 7.70 4.92 12.49
C TYR A 193 6.96 6.06 11.81
N GLN A 194 6.64 7.11 12.54
CA GLN A 194 5.98 8.31 12.03
C GLN A 194 7.03 9.39 11.76
N SER A 195 6.92 10.05 10.61
CA SER A 195 7.78 11.17 10.28
C SER A 195 7.58 12.33 11.26
N GLU A 196 8.68 12.97 11.66
CA GLU A 196 8.64 14.22 12.41
C GLU A 196 8.24 15.41 11.52
N ILE A 197 8.64 15.37 10.24
CA ILE A 197 8.44 16.47 9.28
C ILE A 197 7.01 16.47 8.75
N ASP A 198 6.47 15.29 8.41
CA ASP A 198 5.13 15.12 7.88
C ASP A 198 4.41 14.04 8.69
N PRO A 199 3.53 14.41 9.65
CA PRO A 199 2.83 13.46 10.51
C PRO A 199 1.90 12.47 9.77
N GLU A 200 1.53 12.76 8.52
CA GLU A 200 0.76 11.82 7.68
C GLU A 200 1.66 10.78 7.00
N MET A 201 2.98 10.98 7.05
CA MET A 201 3.95 10.04 6.50
C MET A 201 4.39 9.05 7.57
N GLU A 202 4.25 7.77 7.24
CA GLU A 202 4.59 6.64 8.10
C GLU A 202 5.39 5.60 7.35
N TRP A 203 6.32 4.96 8.02
CA TRP A 203 7.08 3.81 7.54
C TRP A 203 6.84 2.62 8.46
N TYR A 204 6.88 1.44 7.86
CA TYR A 204 6.67 0.19 8.56
C TYR A 204 7.87 -0.73 8.34
N HIS A 205 8.38 -1.29 9.42
CA HIS A 205 9.49 -2.22 9.40
C HIS A 205 9.00 -3.60 9.85
N LEU A 206 8.93 -4.53 8.93
CA LEU A 206 8.54 -5.91 9.15
C LEU A 206 9.81 -6.76 9.25
N GLN A 207 10.07 -7.28 10.44
CA GLN A 207 11.24 -8.08 10.75
C GLN A 207 10.82 -9.53 10.98
N GLU A 208 11.04 -10.39 10.01
CA GLU A 208 10.82 -11.82 10.14
C GLU A 208 11.84 -12.41 11.14
N TYR A 209 11.37 -13.18 12.10
CA TYR A 209 12.21 -14.03 12.92
C TYR A 209 12.46 -15.33 12.14
N GLN A 210 13.74 -15.73 12.06
CA GLN A 210 14.11 -16.95 11.35
C GLN A 210 13.25 -18.13 11.83
N ALA A 211 12.55 -18.75 10.90
CA ALA A 211 11.72 -19.91 11.18
C ALA A 211 12.55 -21.05 11.78
N PRO A 212 12.00 -21.83 12.72
CA PRO A 212 12.62 -23.07 13.18
C PRO A 212 12.91 -24.01 12.02
N ALA A 213 13.96 -24.83 12.13
CA ALA A 213 14.35 -25.80 11.09
C ALA A 213 13.25 -26.84 10.75
N THR A 214 12.19 -26.91 11.57
CA THR A 214 11.03 -27.77 11.37
C THR A 214 10.02 -27.19 10.37
N ILE A 215 10.15 -25.92 9.99
CA ILE A 215 9.29 -25.24 8.99
C ILE A 215 10.07 -25.18 7.68
N GLU A 216 9.47 -25.67 6.61
CA GLU A 216 10.04 -25.59 5.27
C GLU A 216 10.21 -24.12 4.84
N ALA A 217 11.31 -23.83 4.14
CA ALA A 217 11.68 -22.48 3.70
C ALA A 217 10.55 -21.84 2.86
N ASP A 218 9.96 -22.59 1.93
CA ASP A 218 8.87 -22.13 1.07
C ASP A 218 7.62 -21.73 1.88
N THR A 219 7.34 -22.46 2.97
CA THR A 219 6.24 -22.14 3.89
C THR A 219 6.51 -20.83 4.65
N ALA A 220 7.75 -20.62 5.08
CA ALA A 220 8.14 -19.39 5.78
C ALA A 220 8.08 -18.19 4.82
N GLU A 221 8.61 -18.32 3.61
CA GLU A 221 8.56 -17.28 2.57
C GLU A 221 7.11 -16.94 2.18
N TYR A 222 6.26 -17.95 2.03
CA TYR A 222 4.84 -17.76 1.77
C TYR A 222 4.14 -16.96 2.88
N ARG A 223 4.36 -17.34 4.15
CA ARG A 223 3.74 -16.66 5.30
C ARG A 223 4.18 -15.21 5.42
N ILE A 224 5.46 -14.92 5.19
CA ILE A 224 5.94 -13.54 5.26
C ILE A 224 5.42 -12.69 4.09
N GLY A 225 5.23 -13.28 2.91
CA GLY A 225 4.55 -12.66 1.78
C GLY A 225 3.12 -12.27 2.12
N VAL A 226 2.33 -13.21 2.68
CA VAL A 226 0.97 -12.94 3.16
C VAL A 226 0.96 -11.83 4.22
N ALA A 227 1.92 -11.85 5.16
CA ALA A 227 2.01 -10.81 6.18
C ALA A 227 2.27 -9.44 5.58
N ALA A 228 3.17 -9.34 4.61
CA ALA A 228 3.47 -8.08 3.91
C ALA A 228 2.23 -7.54 3.18
N ASP A 229 1.47 -8.40 2.50
CA ASP A 229 0.26 -8.00 1.78
C ASP A 229 -0.85 -7.54 2.74
N VAL A 230 -1.05 -8.25 3.86
CA VAL A 230 -1.99 -7.83 4.91
C VAL A 230 -1.61 -6.47 5.51
N VAL A 231 -0.32 -6.23 5.74
CA VAL A 231 0.19 -4.95 6.26
C VAL A 231 -0.06 -3.83 5.25
N ARG A 232 0.28 -4.03 3.97
CA ARG A 232 0.03 -3.04 2.90
C ARG A 232 -1.45 -2.69 2.79
N GLU A 233 -2.31 -3.71 2.79
CA GLU A 233 -3.76 -3.53 2.71
C GLU A 233 -4.30 -2.79 3.94
N LEU A 234 -3.94 -3.23 5.14
CA LEU A 234 -4.48 -2.69 6.39
C LEU A 234 -4.12 -1.22 6.60
N PHE A 235 -2.89 -0.84 6.30
CA PHE A 235 -2.39 0.52 6.48
C PHE A 235 -2.45 1.36 5.20
N SER A 236 -2.85 0.77 4.07
CA SER A 236 -2.92 1.46 2.76
C SER A 236 -1.60 2.12 2.37
N ILE A 237 -0.49 1.43 2.61
CA ILE A 237 0.86 1.95 2.38
C ILE A 237 1.42 1.47 1.04
N PRO A 238 2.16 2.32 0.31
CA PRO A 238 2.90 1.93 -0.88
C PRO A 238 4.13 1.07 -0.54
N ASP A 239 4.67 0.39 -1.55
CA ASP A 239 5.79 -0.55 -1.38
C ASP A 239 7.07 0.09 -0.81
N ASP A 240 7.32 1.35 -1.12
CA ASP A 240 8.48 2.12 -0.66
C ASP A 240 8.40 2.51 0.83
N ARG A 241 7.28 2.25 1.50
CA ARG A 241 7.09 2.51 2.93
C ARG A 241 7.02 1.25 3.79
N LEU A 242 7.14 0.07 3.20
CA LEU A 242 7.26 -1.21 3.91
C LEU A 242 8.66 -1.80 3.70
N PHE A 243 9.43 -1.89 4.78
CA PHE A 243 10.76 -2.46 4.81
C PHE A 243 10.71 -3.86 5.39
N LEU A 244 11.09 -4.85 4.59
CA LEU A 244 11.15 -6.25 5.00
C LEU A 244 12.60 -6.63 5.33
N LYS A 245 12.80 -7.25 6.49
CA LYS A 245 14.09 -7.78 6.95
C LYS A 245 13.91 -9.17 7.54
N THR A 246 14.88 -10.05 7.32
CA THR A 246 14.91 -11.36 7.97
C THR A 246 15.97 -11.38 9.05
N ARG A 247 15.56 -11.60 10.31
CA ARG A 247 16.46 -11.81 11.44
C ARG A 247 16.90 -13.26 11.49
N SER A 248 18.06 -13.57 10.93
CA SER A 248 18.73 -14.85 11.17
C SER A 248 19.45 -14.82 12.53
N ARG A 249 19.60 -15.99 13.17
CA ARG A 249 20.44 -16.13 14.37
C ARG A 249 21.88 -15.81 14.00
N GLN A 250 22.30 -14.60 14.26
CA GLN A 250 23.68 -14.17 14.01
C GLN A 250 24.55 -14.52 15.22
N ARG A 251 25.80 -14.97 14.95
CA ARG A 251 26.83 -15.16 15.95
C ARG A 251 27.91 -14.10 15.76
N GLY A 252 28.24 -13.36 16.82
CA GLY A 252 29.31 -12.34 16.80
C GLY A 252 28.87 -10.98 16.26
N SER A 253 29.79 -10.23 15.63
CA SER A 253 29.62 -8.84 15.18
C SER A 253 28.80 -8.67 13.89
N SER A 254 28.28 -9.73 13.31
CA SER A 254 27.58 -9.71 12.02
C SER A 254 26.23 -8.92 12.06
N GLN A 255 25.67 -8.69 13.24
CA GLN A 255 24.44 -7.88 13.40
C GLN A 255 24.59 -6.42 12.96
N TYR A 256 25.82 -5.91 12.90
CA TYR A 256 26.13 -4.53 12.47
C TYR A 256 26.58 -4.45 11.02
N GLN A 257 26.56 -5.56 10.29
CA GLN A 257 26.92 -5.57 8.88
C GLN A 257 25.87 -4.87 8.03
N LYS A 258 26.35 -4.03 7.12
CA LYS A 258 25.51 -3.29 6.18
C LYS A 258 24.91 -4.26 5.17
N GLN A 259 23.58 -4.32 5.07
CA GLN A 259 22.82 -5.18 4.18
C GLN A 259 22.55 -4.52 2.82
N ALA A 260 22.48 -3.18 2.80
CA ALA A 260 22.30 -2.37 1.60
C ALA A 260 23.13 -1.08 1.69
N SER A 261 23.15 -0.27 0.66
CA SER A 261 23.94 0.97 0.60
C SER A 261 23.13 2.14 0.07
N ARG A 262 21.86 2.23 0.46
CA ARG A 262 20.98 3.35 0.03
C ARG A 262 21.33 4.65 0.71
N ASN A 263 21.87 4.60 1.94
CA ASN A 263 22.17 5.76 2.79
C ASN A 263 20.95 6.69 3.00
N GLU A 264 19.76 6.10 3.04
CA GLU A 264 18.51 6.80 3.29
C GLU A 264 18.22 6.84 4.79
N PHE A 265 18.03 8.04 5.32
CA PHE A 265 17.69 8.25 6.70
C PHE A 265 16.35 8.94 6.82
N TYR A 266 15.57 8.50 7.80
CA TYR A 266 14.24 9.02 8.06
C TYR A 266 14.23 9.70 9.43
N GLN A 267 13.71 10.92 9.46
CA GLN A 267 13.65 11.73 10.68
C GLN A 267 12.37 11.41 11.44
N VAL A 268 12.53 10.97 12.70
CA VAL A 268 11.44 10.60 13.61
C VAL A 268 11.59 11.31 14.94
N ARG A 269 10.50 11.45 15.68
CA ARG A 269 10.49 12.12 16.98
C ARG A 269 10.19 11.14 18.11
N GLU A 270 10.95 11.28 19.22
CA GLU A 270 10.67 10.62 20.48
C GLU A 270 10.82 11.61 21.63
N GLY A 271 9.71 12.00 22.27
CA GLY A 271 9.72 13.10 23.25
C GLY A 271 10.19 14.40 22.59
N GLU A 272 11.21 15.03 23.18
CA GLU A 272 11.84 16.23 22.63
C GLU A 272 12.95 15.91 21.61
N ALA A 273 13.39 14.66 21.51
CA ALA A 273 14.48 14.25 20.63
C ALA A 273 14.03 14.07 19.18
N SER A 274 14.74 14.70 18.25
CA SER A 274 14.71 14.40 16.83
C SER A 274 15.80 13.38 16.50
N LEU A 275 15.44 12.25 15.93
CA LEU A 275 16.33 11.11 15.71
C LEU A 275 16.29 10.68 14.24
N LEU A 276 17.46 10.32 13.71
CA LEU A 276 17.57 9.72 12.38
C LEU A 276 17.60 8.18 12.49
N ILE A 277 16.73 7.53 11.76
CA ILE A 277 16.68 6.06 11.64
C ILE A 277 17.02 5.63 10.21
N ASN A 278 17.54 4.42 10.07
CA ASN A 278 17.77 3.79 8.76
C ASN A 278 17.02 2.46 8.71
N LEU A 279 16.09 2.36 7.76
CA LEU A 279 15.21 1.19 7.61
C LEU A 279 15.69 0.23 6.51
N SER A 280 16.66 0.64 5.68
CA SER A 280 17.11 -0.12 4.51
C SER A 280 18.45 -0.81 4.71
N ASP A 281 19.45 -0.12 5.28
CA ASP A 281 20.85 -0.54 5.18
C ASP A 281 21.30 -1.51 6.27
N TYR A 282 20.69 -1.45 7.45
CA TYR A 282 21.06 -2.27 8.59
C TYR A 282 19.87 -3.12 9.05
N LEU A 283 20.17 -4.21 9.78
CA LEU A 283 19.12 -5.06 10.34
C LEU A 283 18.23 -4.29 11.30
N ASP A 284 18.83 -3.53 12.21
CA ASP A 284 18.13 -2.69 13.18
C ASP A 284 17.97 -1.26 12.64
N SER A 285 16.88 -0.60 12.99
CA SER A 285 16.57 0.76 12.53
C SER A 285 17.49 1.85 13.12
N GLY A 286 18.26 1.51 14.14
CA GLY A 286 19.03 2.48 14.91
C GLY A 286 18.31 3.03 16.14
N LEU A 287 17.00 2.77 16.28
CA LEU A 287 16.20 3.18 17.44
C LEU A 287 15.51 1.95 18.05
N PHE A 288 15.97 1.51 19.22
CA PHE A 288 15.34 0.42 19.97
C PHE A 288 14.06 0.92 20.67
N LEU A 289 12.90 0.52 20.14
CA LEU A 289 11.59 1.00 20.60
C LEU A 289 11.25 0.55 22.04
N ASP A 290 11.75 -0.60 22.48
CA ASP A 290 11.61 -1.15 23.82
C ASP A 290 12.40 -0.35 24.88
N HIS A 291 13.42 0.41 24.50
CA HIS A 291 14.20 1.26 25.40
C HIS A 291 13.63 2.67 25.57
N ARG A 292 12.47 2.99 25.03
CA ARG A 292 11.87 4.34 25.14
C ARG A 292 11.71 4.80 26.58
N ILE A 293 11.18 3.94 27.47
CA ILE A 293 11.01 4.26 28.88
C ILE A 293 12.36 4.56 29.56
N THR A 294 13.40 3.80 29.21
CA THR A 294 14.76 4.03 29.70
C THR A 294 15.28 5.39 29.25
N ARG A 295 15.09 5.74 27.98
CA ARG A 295 15.50 7.04 27.45
C ARG A 295 14.77 8.20 28.11
N GLU A 296 13.46 8.06 28.33
CA GLU A 296 12.67 9.04 29.08
C GLU A 296 13.17 9.22 30.53
N LEU A 297 13.50 8.14 31.22
CA LEU A 297 14.09 8.20 32.56
C LEU A 297 15.45 8.89 32.57
N VAL A 298 16.27 8.69 31.54
CA VAL A 298 17.57 9.37 31.38
C VAL A 298 17.34 10.87 31.19
N TYR A 299 16.47 11.26 30.28
CA TYR A 299 16.07 12.66 30.08
C TYR A 299 15.69 13.33 31.40
N GLN A 300 14.76 12.75 32.15
CA GLN A 300 14.28 13.32 33.42
C GLN A 300 15.34 13.43 34.50
N ARG A 301 16.40 12.61 34.45
CA ARG A 301 17.43 12.53 35.50
C ARG A 301 18.75 13.14 35.15
N SER A 302 18.95 13.60 33.91
CA SER A 302 20.23 14.12 33.42
C SER A 302 20.45 15.62 33.70
N ALA A 303 19.37 16.35 34.00
CA ALA A 303 19.45 17.79 34.21
C ALA A 303 20.53 18.18 35.24
N GLY A 304 21.48 19.02 34.84
CA GLY A 304 22.57 19.49 35.70
C GLY A 304 23.64 18.43 36.04
N LYS A 305 23.69 17.30 35.32
CA LYS A 305 24.63 16.21 35.59
C LYS A 305 25.56 15.98 34.42
N SER A 306 26.77 15.45 34.70
CA SER A 306 27.62 14.85 33.68
C SER A 306 27.18 13.42 33.41
N VAL A 307 26.94 13.09 32.13
CA VAL A 307 26.44 11.75 31.73
C VAL A 307 27.51 11.06 30.87
N LEU A 308 27.91 9.86 31.26
CA LEU A 308 28.77 9.00 30.46
C LEU A 308 27.90 7.87 29.85
N ASN A 309 27.78 7.87 28.51
CA ASN A 309 27.08 6.86 27.78
C ASN A 309 28.05 5.86 27.16
N LEU A 310 28.18 4.67 27.76
CA LEU A 310 28.99 3.57 27.27
C LEU A 310 28.17 2.65 26.36
N PHE A 311 28.80 2.12 25.30
CA PHE A 311 28.12 1.32 24.27
C PHE A 311 26.95 2.07 23.62
N CYS A 312 27.20 3.34 23.25
CA CYS A 312 26.17 4.32 22.87
C CYS A 312 25.38 3.96 21.60
N TYR A 313 25.82 3.01 20.81
CA TYR A 313 25.23 2.60 19.52
C TYR A 313 24.99 3.83 18.62
N THR A 314 23.74 4.18 18.30
CA THR A 314 23.38 5.38 17.52
C THR A 314 23.33 6.66 18.35
N GLY A 315 23.61 6.59 19.64
CA GLY A 315 23.63 7.75 20.54
C GLY A 315 22.25 8.20 21.03
N ALA A 316 21.15 7.51 20.71
CA ALA A 316 19.80 7.94 21.07
C ALA A 316 19.61 8.20 22.58
N VAL A 317 20.29 7.44 23.47
CA VAL A 317 20.29 7.71 24.93
C VAL A 317 21.05 8.98 25.27
N GLY A 318 22.21 9.22 24.60
CA GLY A 318 23.01 10.42 24.80
C GLY A 318 22.29 11.69 24.34
N VAL A 319 21.55 11.61 23.22
CA VAL A 319 20.70 12.71 22.74
C VAL A 319 19.66 13.08 23.79
N GLN A 320 18.93 12.11 24.34
CA GLN A 320 17.93 12.35 25.39
C GLN A 320 18.55 12.92 26.67
N ALA A 321 19.81 12.55 26.99
CA ALA A 321 20.51 13.07 28.16
C ALA A 321 20.96 14.55 27.98
N GLY A 322 21.15 15.00 26.74
CA GLY A 322 21.61 16.34 26.41
C GLY A 322 20.50 17.38 26.21
N LEU A 323 19.26 16.95 26.17
CA LEU A 323 18.06 17.79 26.06
C LEU A 323 17.59 18.25 27.44
#